data_7c6af2321b87527f9937764aa100d78c
#
_entry.id   7c6af2321b87527f9937764aa100d78c
#
_cell.length_a   1.000
_cell.length_b   1.000
_cell.length_c   1.000
_cell.angle_alpha   90.00
_cell.angle_beta   90.00
_cell.angle_gamma   90.00
#
_symmetry.space_group_name_H-M   'P 1'
#
loop_
_entity.id
_entity.type
_entity.pdbx_description
1 polymer ?
#
loop_
_entity_poly.entity_id
_entity_poly.type
_entity_poly.pdbx_seq_one_letter_code
_entity_poly.pdbx_strand_id
1 'polypeptide(L)'
;HLSRPEIAQALTQSNGTNIRKSETTGIDYYYDARLFNNYFVRVALPYTDQVQNILKADEIFTYFILLLFFTTLISLLYLADRFGKAVSGLNEFIITAEHSQPDYDKIDFPDTELGEIGHKIVDNYKMLKKSKDQLNQEREKLLRHFHHSDEGICIFSADHKKIYANTHFIQYVNTILDEPTFDVDHIFQAPEFKEAEFFLQKNTPVNPQAKSIPIWQGKIAKNGKHFAVRLLIFYDNSYEITLNNVTSAEKNRLLKQEMTNNIAHELKTPVSS
;
A
#
# COMPACT_ATOMS: atom_id res chain seq x y z
N HIS A 1 -55.19 -54.20 -37.09
CA HIS A 1 -54.18 -53.14 -37.31
C HIS A 1 -53.64 -52.56 -36.00
N LEU A 2 -54.32 -52.60 -34.87
CA LEU A 2 -53.91 -52.10 -33.54
C LEU A 2 -52.83 -52.98 -32.84
N SER A 3 -52.64 -54.21 -33.33
CA SER A 3 -51.64 -55.14 -32.80
C SER A 3 -50.23 -54.96 -33.34
N ARG A 4 -49.99 -53.95 -34.19
CA ARG A 4 -48.66 -53.63 -34.72
C ARG A 4 -47.79 -52.95 -33.68
N PRO A 5 -46.49 -53.39 -33.51
CA PRO A 5 -45.62 -52.90 -32.43
C PRO A 5 -45.47 -51.40 -32.39
N GLU A 6 -45.31 -50.78 -33.58
CA GLU A 6 -45.17 -49.30 -33.71
C GLU A 6 -46.46 -48.56 -33.29
N ILE A 7 -47.64 -49.16 -33.49
CA ILE A 7 -48.92 -48.55 -33.06
C ILE A 7 -49.15 -48.77 -31.57
N ALA A 8 -48.83 -49.98 -31.10
CA ALA A 8 -48.91 -50.25 -29.62
C ALA A 8 -48.01 -49.35 -28.81
N GLN A 9 -46.82 -49.07 -29.31
CA GLN A 9 -45.89 -48.13 -28.66
C GLN A 9 -46.39 -46.67 -28.73
N ALA A 10 -46.96 -46.26 -29.88
CA ALA A 10 -47.53 -44.93 -30.04
C ALA A 10 -48.76 -44.70 -29.14
N LEU A 11 -49.48 -45.71 -28.75
CA LEU A 11 -50.57 -45.64 -27.78
C LEU A 11 -50.07 -45.26 -26.37
N THR A 12 -48.87 -45.70 -25.97
CA THR A 12 -48.32 -45.48 -24.62
C THR A 12 -47.42 -44.25 -24.55
N GLN A 13 -46.71 -43.92 -25.62
CA GLN A 13 -45.64 -42.91 -25.66
C GLN A 13 -45.91 -41.74 -26.65
N SER A 14 -47.11 -41.70 -27.28
CA SER A 14 -47.49 -40.75 -28.34
C SER A 14 -46.74 -40.92 -29.67
N ASN A 15 -45.62 -41.61 -29.66
CA ASN A 15 -44.83 -42.02 -30.85
C ASN A 15 -44.37 -43.47 -30.72
N GLY A 16 -44.23 -44.16 -31.79
CA GLY A 16 -43.71 -45.55 -31.82
C GLY A 16 -42.97 -45.83 -33.11
N THR A 17 -41.82 -46.49 -33.02
CA THR A 17 -41.00 -46.86 -34.15
C THR A 17 -40.70 -48.33 -34.12
N ASN A 18 -40.63 -48.94 -35.30
CA ASN A 18 -40.27 -50.39 -35.46
C ASN A 18 -39.68 -50.66 -36.81
N ILE A 19 -38.71 -51.57 -36.84
CA ILE A 19 -38.15 -52.09 -38.11
C ILE A 19 -38.67 -53.54 -38.27
N ARG A 20 -39.39 -53.77 -39.28
CA ARG A 20 -39.89 -55.15 -39.58
C ARG A 20 -40.11 -55.40 -41.06
N LYS A 21 -40.10 -56.65 -41.40
CA LYS A 21 -40.38 -57.13 -42.79
C LYS A 21 -41.83 -56.89 -43.15
N SER A 22 -42.06 -56.26 -44.29
CA SER A 22 -43.42 -56.09 -44.81
C SER A 22 -43.90 -57.36 -45.34
N GLU A 23 -45.09 -57.80 -44.94
CA GLU A 23 -45.73 -58.97 -45.40
C GLU A 23 -46.14 -58.88 -46.90
N THR A 24 -46.28 -57.69 -47.43
CA THR A 24 -46.71 -57.43 -48.81
C THR A 24 -45.55 -57.32 -49.76
N THR A 25 -44.40 -56.76 -49.35
CA THR A 25 -43.28 -56.52 -50.31
C THR A 25 -42.07 -57.39 -49.98
N GLY A 26 -42.03 -58.07 -48.82
CA GLY A 26 -40.93 -58.94 -48.44
C GLY A 26 -39.63 -58.20 -48.07
N ILE A 27 -39.64 -56.86 -47.96
CA ILE A 27 -38.52 -56.00 -47.68
C ILE A 27 -38.72 -55.44 -46.26
N ASP A 28 -37.62 -55.17 -45.57
CA ASP A 28 -37.65 -54.49 -44.29
C ASP A 28 -38.02 -53.01 -44.46
N TYR A 29 -38.92 -52.52 -43.61
CA TYR A 29 -39.34 -51.14 -43.54
C TYR A 29 -39.13 -50.60 -42.10
N TYR A 30 -38.66 -49.34 -42.02
CA TYR A 30 -38.76 -48.54 -40.88
C TYR A 30 -40.12 -47.87 -40.78
N TYR A 31 -40.83 -48.17 -39.70
CA TYR A 31 -42.16 -47.65 -39.44
C TYR A 31 -42.10 -46.63 -38.34
N ASP A 32 -42.64 -45.45 -38.57
CA ASP A 32 -42.87 -44.42 -37.53
C ASP A 32 -44.39 -44.16 -37.42
N ALA A 33 -44.92 -44.32 -36.25
CA ALA A 33 -46.35 -44.13 -35.97
C ALA A 33 -46.47 -43.03 -34.86
N ARG A 34 -47.33 -42.07 -35.15
CA ARG A 34 -47.64 -40.99 -34.16
C ARG A 34 -49.14 -40.89 -33.93
N LEU A 35 -49.52 -40.70 -32.68
CA LEU A 35 -50.91 -40.50 -32.28
C LEU A 35 -51.23 -39.01 -32.34
N PHE A 36 -52.20 -38.61 -33.13
CA PHE A 36 -52.76 -37.27 -33.22
C PHE A 36 -54.24 -37.31 -32.84
N ASN A 37 -54.58 -36.67 -31.70
CA ASN A 37 -55.94 -36.65 -31.17
C ASN A 37 -56.62 -38.04 -31.12
N ASN A 38 -57.25 -38.47 -32.17
CA ASN A 38 -58.01 -39.74 -32.22
C ASN A 38 -57.65 -40.62 -33.41
N TYR A 39 -56.55 -40.33 -34.14
CA TYR A 39 -56.11 -41.15 -35.31
C TYR A 39 -54.58 -41.27 -35.29
N PHE A 40 -54.12 -42.38 -35.96
CA PHE A 40 -52.69 -42.64 -36.12
C PHE A 40 -52.23 -42.17 -37.47
N VAL A 41 -51.16 -41.41 -37.49
CA VAL A 41 -50.39 -41.17 -38.72
C VAL A 41 -49.21 -42.14 -38.70
N ARG A 42 -49.13 -42.97 -39.73
CA ARG A 42 -48.05 -43.93 -39.84
C ARG A 42 -47.34 -43.72 -41.19
N VAL A 43 -45.98 -43.55 -41.06
CA VAL A 43 -45.08 -43.48 -42.22
C VAL A 43 -44.30 -44.79 -42.30
N ALA A 44 -44.06 -45.25 -43.48
CA ALA A 44 -43.26 -46.46 -43.80
C ALA A 44 -42.15 -46.06 -44.78
N LEU A 45 -40.91 -46.21 -44.40
CA LEU A 45 -39.75 -46.00 -45.27
C LEU A 45 -39.06 -47.36 -45.53
N PRO A 46 -38.70 -47.71 -46.75
CA PRO A 46 -37.89 -48.90 -47.01
C PRO A 46 -36.59 -48.78 -46.20
N TYR A 47 -36.26 -49.83 -45.44
CA TYR A 47 -35.07 -49.89 -44.63
C TYR A 47 -33.86 -50.25 -45.51
N THR A 48 -33.46 -49.27 -46.32
CA THR A 48 -32.31 -49.35 -47.23
C THR A 48 -31.03 -48.97 -46.52
N ASP A 49 -29.89 -49.31 -47.15
CA ASP A 49 -28.57 -48.93 -46.61
C ASP A 49 -28.43 -47.40 -46.29
N GLN A 50 -29.16 -46.58 -47.07
CA GLN A 50 -29.17 -45.10 -46.82
C GLN A 50 -29.86 -44.73 -45.49
N VAL A 51 -31.03 -45.35 -45.21
CA VAL A 51 -31.76 -45.10 -43.94
C VAL A 51 -30.97 -45.64 -42.74
N GLN A 52 -30.35 -46.81 -42.95
CA GLN A 52 -29.50 -47.39 -41.90
C GLN A 52 -28.26 -46.51 -41.60
N ASN A 53 -27.66 -45.95 -42.66
CA ASN A 53 -26.50 -45.03 -42.44
C ASN A 53 -26.88 -43.72 -41.79
N ILE A 54 -28.09 -43.18 -42.05
CA ILE A 54 -28.59 -41.98 -41.36
C ILE A 54 -28.78 -42.24 -39.85
N LEU A 55 -29.38 -43.38 -39.50
CA LEU A 55 -29.57 -43.77 -38.09
C LEU A 55 -28.24 -44.05 -37.38
N LYS A 56 -27.24 -44.60 -38.05
CA LYS A 56 -25.89 -44.79 -37.49
C LYS A 56 -25.14 -43.49 -37.35
N ALA A 57 -25.40 -42.51 -38.20
CA ALA A 57 -24.79 -41.17 -38.07
C ALA A 57 -25.15 -40.48 -36.76
N ASP A 58 -26.36 -40.67 -36.25
CA ASP A 58 -26.80 -40.15 -34.96
C ASP A 58 -26.00 -40.73 -33.77
N GLU A 59 -25.65 -42.01 -33.80
CA GLU A 59 -24.80 -42.64 -32.81
C GLU A 59 -23.37 -42.05 -32.80
N ILE A 60 -22.77 -41.90 -33.98
CA ILE A 60 -21.42 -41.30 -34.11
C ILE A 60 -21.41 -39.86 -33.60
N PHE A 61 -22.44 -39.10 -33.92
CA PHE A 61 -22.59 -37.71 -33.44
C PHE A 61 -22.72 -37.65 -31.91
N THR A 62 -23.44 -38.60 -31.32
CA THR A 62 -23.57 -38.72 -29.85
C THR A 62 -22.21 -38.97 -29.16
N TYR A 63 -21.40 -39.90 -29.71
CA TYR A 63 -20.05 -40.15 -29.20
C TYR A 63 -19.13 -38.95 -29.34
N PHE A 64 -19.25 -38.21 -30.44
CA PHE A 64 -18.48 -37.00 -30.68
C PHE A 64 -18.82 -35.90 -29.61
N ILE A 65 -20.10 -35.70 -29.30
CA ILE A 65 -20.54 -34.76 -28.26
C ILE A 65 -20.02 -35.21 -26.92
N LEU A 66 -20.10 -36.48 -26.56
CA LEU A 66 -19.57 -37.03 -25.31
C LEU A 66 -18.04 -36.80 -25.21
N LEU A 67 -17.30 -37.08 -26.26
CA LEU A 67 -15.85 -36.83 -26.30
C LEU A 67 -15.53 -35.35 -26.05
N LEU A 68 -16.24 -34.46 -26.73
CA LEU A 68 -16.05 -33.00 -26.57
C LEU A 68 -16.42 -32.55 -25.18
N PHE A 69 -17.48 -33.09 -24.56
CA PHE A 69 -17.87 -32.81 -23.19
C PHE A 69 -16.78 -33.24 -22.22
N PHE A 70 -16.25 -34.45 -22.32
CA PHE A 70 -15.21 -34.92 -21.41
C PHE A 70 -13.90 -34.18 -21.60
N THR A 71 -13.50 -33.83 -22.83
CA THR A 71 -12.29 -33.04 -23.06
C THR A 71 -12.41 -31.62 -22.49
N THR A 72 -13.56 -30.98 -22.65
CA THR A 72 -13.81 -29.65 -22.04
C THR A 72 -13.86 -29.73 -20.51
N LEU A 73 -14.47 -30.77 -19.95
CA LEU A 73 -14.51 -30.98 -18.49
C LEU A 73 -13.11 -31.16 -17.90
N ILE A 74 -12.28 -32.01 -18.52
CA ILE A 74 -10.89 -32.24 -18.06
C ILE A 74 -10.09 -30.94 -18.17
N SER A 75 -10.23 -30.19 -19.27
CA SER A 75 -9.57 -28.89 -19.43
C SER A 75 -9.99 -27.90 -18.34
N LEU A 76 -11.28 -27.84 -18.02
CA LEU A 76 -11.81 -26.97 -16.98
C LEU A 76 -11.24 -27.31 -15.58
N LEU A 77 -11.21 -28.60 -15.23
CA LEU A 77 -10.65 -29.08 -13.96
C LEU A 77 -9.16 -28.76 -13.86
N TYR A 78 -8.40 -28.93 -14.93
CA TYR A 78 -6.97 -28.57 -14.97
C TYR A 78 -6.75 -27.06 -14.75
N LEU A 79 -7.54 -26.21 -15.41
CA LEU A 79 -7.48 -24.77 -15.22
C LEU A 79 -7.87 -24.37 -13.79
N ALA A 80 -8.94 -24.96 -13.25
CA ALA A 80 -9.40 -24.67 -11.89
C ALA A 80 -8.34 -25.00 -10.81
N ASP A 81 -7.66 -26.15 -10.95
CA ASP A 81 -6.55 -26.51 -10.04
C ASP A 81 -5.39 -25.51 -10.15
N ARG A 82 -5.03 -25.12 -11.35
CA ARG A 82 -3.92 -24.20 -11.61
C ARG A 82 -4.19 -22.77 -11.08
N PHE A 83 -5.42 -22.28 -11.27
CA PHE A 83 -5.87 -21.02 -10.67
C PHE A 83 -5.94 -21.09 -9.14
N GLY A 84 -6.49 -22.19 -8.62
CA GLY A 84 -6.63 -22.40 -7.19
C GLY A 84 -5.30 -22.34 -6.44
N LYS A 85 -4.25 -22.95 -6.98
CA LYS A 85 -2.90 -22.92 -6.38
C LYS A 85 -2.31 -21.52 -6.32
N ALA A 86 -2.44 -20.74 -7.38
CA ALA A 86 -1.93 -19.37 -7.40
C ALA A 86 -2.64 -18.45 -6.38
N VAL A 87 -3.98 -18.56 -6.30
CA VAL A 87 -4.78 -17.79 -5.33
C VAL A 87 -4.49 -18.24 -3.90
N SER A 88 -4.32 -19.54 -3.67
CA SER A 88 -3.98 -20.09 -2.35
C SER A 88 -2.60 -19.60 -1.87
N GLY A 89 -1.60 -19.59 -2.75
CA GLY A 89 -0.27 -19.04 -2.44
C GLY A 89 -0.33 -17.56 -2.06
N LEU A 90 -1.12 -16.75 -2.78
CA LEU A 90 -1.34 -15.34 -2.44
C LEU A 90 -2.04 -15.18 -1.09
N ASN A 91 -3.04 -16.00 -0.80
CA ASN A 91 -3.75 -15.95 0.49
C ASN A 91 -2.83 -16.35 1.65
N GLU A 92 -2.02 -17.39 1.48
CA GLU A 92 -1.00 -17.80 2.45
C GLU A 92 0.02 -16.67 2.70
N PHE A 93 0.47 -16.00 1.62
CA PHE A 93 1.34 -14.84 1.73
C PHE A 93 0.72 -13.75 2.58
N ILE A 94 -0.54 -13.35 2.32
CA ILE A 94 -1.23 -12.28 3.06
C ILE A 94 -1.31 -12.62 4.55
N ILE A 95 -1.76 -13.83 4.88
CA ILE A 95 -1.90 -14.28 6.27
C ILE A 95 -0.53 -14.28 6.98
N THR A 96 0.51 -14.75 6.31
CA THR A 96 1.85 -14.84 6.88
C THR A 96 2.52 -13.47 6.98
N ALA A 97 2.26 -12.56 6.02
CA ALA A 97 2.79 -11.21 6.04
C ALA A 97 2.27 -10.35 7.21
N GLU A 98 1.06 -10.65 7.71
CA GLU A 98 0.44 -9.97 8.84
C GLU A 98 1.05 -10.39 10.19
N HIS A 99 1.57 -11.60 10.32
CA HIS A 99 1.95 -12.23 11.60
C HIS A 99 3.45 -12.25 11.96
N SER A 100 4.31 -11.45 11.37
CA SER A 100 5.75 -11.29 11.72
C SER A 100 6.73 -12.23 11.00
N GLN A 101 7.54 -11.69 10.13
CA GLN A 101 8.63 -12.34 9.38
C GLN A 101 8.19 -13.59 8.59
N PRO A 102 7.40 -13.40 7.55
CA PRO A 102 7.08 -14.49 6.65
C PRO A 102 8.35 -15.01 5.98
N ASP A 103 8.49 -16.32 5.95
CA ASP A 103 9.51 -16.99 5.14
C ASP A 103 9.02 -16.93 3.68
N TYR A 104 9.37 -15.83 3.01
CA TYR A 104 8.93 -15.55 1.64
C TYR A 104 9.40 -16.58 0.62
N ASP A 105 10.44 -17.36 0.97
CA ASP A 105 11.05 -18.34 0.06
C ASP A 105 10.29 -19.66 0.05
N LYS A 106 9.34 -19.85 0.98
CA LYS A 106 8.48 -21.05 1.03
C LYS A 106 7.19 -20.94 0.21
N ILE A 107 6.86 -19.75 -0.30
CA ILE A 107 5.64 -19.54 -1.06
C ILE A 107 5.89 -19.96 -2.49
N ASP A 108 5.30 -21.08 -2.89
CA ASP A 108 5.40 -21.62 -4.23
C ASP A 108 4.23 -21.13 -5.11
N PHE A 109 4.56 -20.49 -6.21
CA PHE A 109 3.60 -20.06 -7.22
C PHE A 109 3.78 -20.90 -8.48
N PRO A 110 2.68 -21.32 -9.13
CA PRO A 110 2.77 -22.07 -10.38
C PRO A 110 3.38 -21.24 -11.52
N ASP A 111 4.08 -21.91 -12.45
CA ASP A 111 4.62 -21.30 -13.67
C ASP A 111 3.50 -20.86 -14.62
N THR A 112 2.85 -19.76 -14.30
CA THR A 112 1.76 -19.12 -15.05
C THR A 112 1.88 -17.62 -14.95
N GLU A 113 1.15 -16.89 -15.82
CA GLU A 113 1.05 -15.43 -15.73
C GLU A 113 0.53 -14.97 -14.34
N LEU A 114 -0.40 -15.74 -13.76
CA LEU A 114 -0.91 -15.45 -12.41
C LEU A 114 0.14 -15.72 -11.33
N GLY A 115 0.96 -16.74 -11.49
CA GLY A 115 2.09 -17.03 -10.60
C GLY A 115 3.18 -15.97 -10.71
N GLU A 116 3.47 -15.48 -11.91
CA GLU A 116 4.41 -14.36 -12.12
C GLU A 116 3.92 -13.07 -11.43
N ILE A 117 2.62 -12.79 -11.48
CA ILE A 117 2.00 -11.69 -10.73
C ILE A 117 2.19 -11.90 -9.23
N GLY A 118 1.99 -13.13 -8.73
CA GLY A 118 2.21 -13.49 -7.34
C GLY A 118 3.65 -13.19 -6.89
N HIS A 119 4.65 -13.63 -7.65
CA HIS A 119 6.06 -13.33 -7.39
C HIS A 119 6.33 -11.82 -7.36
N LYS A 120 5.83 -11.08 -8.34
CA LYS A 120 5.98 -9.61 -8.38
C LYS A 120 5.36 -8.91 -7.16
N ILE A 121 4.21 -9.39 -6.69
CA ILE A 121 3.56 -8.84 -5.48
C ILE A 121 4.45 -9.09 -4.26
N VAL A 122 4.96 -10.31 -4.08
CA VAL A 122 5.85 -10.67 -2.97
C VAL A 122 7.13 -9.83 -3.01
N ASP A 123 7.76 -9.69 -4.17
CA ASP A 123 8.99 -8.91 -4.33
C ASP A 123 8.77 -7.42 -4.04
N ASN A 124 7.69 -6.84 -4.55
CA ASN A 124 7.32 -5.46 -4.24
C ASN A 124 7.06 -5.25 -2.74
N TYR A 125 6.40 -6.20 -2.09
CA TYR A 125 6.19 -6.14 -0.65
C TYR A 125 7.51 -6.24 0.13
N LYS A 126 8.43 -7.14 -0.25
CA LYS A 126 9.79 -7.23 0.32
C LYS A 126 10.53 -5.89 0.21
N MET A 127 10.49 -5.27 -0.99
CA MET A 127 11.11 -3.97 -1.23
C MET A 127 10.48 -2.87 -0.37
N LEU A 128 9.16 -2.82 -0.31
CA LEU A 128 8.42 -1.83 0.48
C LEU A 128 8.73 -1.97 1.98
N LYS A 129 8.74 -3.18 2.50
CA LYS A 129 9.10 -3.47 3.90
C LYS A 129 10.52 -3.03 4.20
N LYS A 130 11.49 -3.41 3.35
CA LYS A 130 12.89 -2.99 3.50
C LYS A 130 13.05 -1.47 3.49
N SER A 131 12.37 -0.78 2.56
CA SER A 131 12.39 0.68 2.48
C SER A 131 11.79 1.33 3.74
N LYS A 132 10.67 0.79 4.25
CA LYS A 132 10.06 1.25 5.51
C LYS A 132 11.00 1.08 6.70
N ASP A 133 11.66 -0.07 6.80
CA ASP A 133 12.61 -0.35 7.88
C ASP A 133 13.83 0.57 7.81
N GLN A 134 14.35 0.83 6.60
CA GLN A 134 15.42 1.81 6.38
C GLN A 134 14.99 3.21 6.81
N LEU A 135 13.80 3.66 6.37
CA LEU A 135 13.26 4.96 6.75
C LEU A 135 13.10 5.10 8.27
N ASN A 136 12.61 4.06 8.94
CA ASN A 136 12.50 4.04 10.40
C ASN A 136 13.88 4.12 11.07
N GLN A 137 14.87 3.41 10.57
CA GLN A 137 16.24 3.48 11.09
C GLN A 137 16.86 4.88 10.90
N GLU A 138 16.66 5.49 9.74
CA GLU A 138 17.12 6.86 9.48
C GLU A 138 16.42 7.87 10.41
N ARG A 139 15.10 7.73 10.57
CA ARG A 139 14.32 8.55 11.49
C ARG A 139 14.86 8.42 12.93
N GLU A 140 15.12 7.21 13.40
CA GLU A 140 15.68 6.99 14.74
C GLU A 140 17.08 7.56 14.90
N LYS A 141 17.91 7.49 13.84
CA LYS A 141 19.24 8.11 13.86
C LYS A 141 19.13 9.62 13.99
N LEU A 142 18.24 10.25 13.22
CA LEU A 142 17.99 11.70 13.30
C LEU A 142 17.48 12.10 14.68
N LEU A 143 16.50 11.38 15.24
CA LEU A 143 15.99 11.65 16.58
C LEU A 143 17.08 11.52 17.64
N ARG A 144 17.92 10.49 17.56
CA ARG A 144 19.08 10.34 18.47
C ARG A 144 20.06 11.49 18.32
N HIS A 145 20.34 11.95 17.10
CA HIS A 145 21.20 13.10 16.87
C HIS A 145 20.64 14.36 17.53
N PHE A 146 19.34 14.64 17.38
CA PHE A 146 18.68 15.76 18.05
C PHE A 146 18.73 15.65 19.58
N HIS A 147 18.53 14.45 20.12
CA HIS A 147 18.58 14.23 21.56
C HIS A 147 19.99 14.45 22.17
N HIS A 148 21.04 14.12 21.41
CA HIS A 148 22.44 14.25 21.87
C HIS A 148 23.09 15.56 21.42
N SER A 149 22.35 16.45 20.75
CA SER A 149 22.84 17.78 20.41
C SER A 149 22.99 18.62 21.67
N ASP A 150 24.13 19.31 21.83
CA ASP A 150 24.34 20.28 22.90
C ASP A 150 23.47 21.55 22.73
N GLU A 151 22.91 21.73 21.54
CA GLU A 151 21.94 22.79 21.28
C GLU A 151 20.55 22.38 21.76
N GLY A 152 19.86 23.30 22.40
CA GLY A 152 18.44 23.14 22.72
C GLY A 152 17.61 23.35 21.46
N ILE A 153 16.90 22.32 20.99
CA ILE A 153 16.10 22.36 19.76
C ILE A 153 14.64 22.07 20.08
N CYS A 154 13.75 22.94 19.62
CA CYS A 154 12.31 22.73 19.69
C CYS A 154 11.65 23.06 18.35
N ILE A 155 10.76 22.18 17.90
CA ILE A 155 9.93 22.36 16.70
C ILE A 155 8.49 22.55 17.15
N PHE A 156 7.85 23.57 16.63
CA PHE A 156 6.46 23.91 16.87
C PHE A 156 5.64 23.80 15.59
N SER A 157 4.37 23.46 15.74
CA SER A 157 3.38 23.58 14.65
C SER A 157 3.04 25.06 14.39
N ALA A 158 2.33 25.31 13.29
CA ALA A 158 1.78 26.64 12.98
C ALA A 158 0.88 27.21 14.09
N ASP A 159 0.24 26.33 14.87
CA ASP A 159 -0.62 26.68 16.02
C ASP A 159 0.15 26.85 17.32
N HIS A 160 1.47 27.01 17.29
CA HIS A 160 2.36 27.17 18.45
C HIS A 160 2.40 25.99 19.42
N LYS A 161 1.99 24.79 18.99
CA LYS A 161 2.06 23.57 19.80
C LYS A 161 3.40 22.86 19.55
N LYS A 162 4.01 22.42 20.64
CA LYS A 162 5.24 21.63 20.56
C LYS A 162 5.05 20.33 19.81
N ILE A 163 5.77 20.16 18.71
CA ILE A 163 5.89 18.89 17.99
C ILE A 163 7.00 18.05 18.60
N TYR A 164 8.14 18.69 18.87
CA TYR A 164 9.32 18.04 19.41
C TYR A 164 10.17 19.03 20.22
N ALA A 165 10.74 18.58 21.32
CA ALA A 165 11.75 19.33 22.08
C ALA A 165 12.79 18.35 22.64
N ASN A 166 14.07 18.68 22.54
CA ASN A 166 15.10 17.91 23.20
C ASN A 166 15.30 18.37 24.66
N THR A 167 16.03 17.57 25.42
CA THR A 167 16.27 17.85 26.87
C THR A 167 16.98 19.18 27.10
N HIS A 168 17.94 19.53 26.25
CA HIS A 168 18.67 20.80 26.38
C HIS A 168 17.78 22.02 26.17
N PHE A 169 16.83 21.95 25.22
CA PHE A 169 15.87 23.04 25.04
C PHE A 169 15.06 23.31 26.31
N ILE A 170 14.51 22.26 26.91
CA ILE A 170 13.72 22.36 28.15
C ILE A 170 14.58 22.93 29.26
N GLN A 171 15.82 22.47 29.43
CA GLN A 171 16.74 22.95 30.42
C GLN A 171 17.09 24.44 30.23
N TYR A 172 17.33 24.87 28.99
CA TYR A 172 17.66 26.25 28.68
C TYR A 172 16.46 27.18 28.89
N VAL A 173 15.27 26.76 28.45
CA VAL A 173 14.02 27.50 28.70
C VAL A 173 13.80 27.65 30.21
N ASN A 174 13.93 26.57 30.98
CA ASN A 174 13.80 26.63 32.44
C ASN A 174 14.81 27.62 33.07
N THR A 175 16.02 27.68 32.53
CA THR A 175 17.04 28.66 32.99
C THR A 175 16.67 30.11 32.61
N ILE A 176 16.08 30.30 31.43
CA ILE A 176 15.69 31.62 30.93
C ILE A 176 14.45 32.15 31.67
N LEU A 177 13.45 31.29 31.86
CA LEU A 177 12.19 31.66 32.52
C LEU A 177 12.31 31.69 34.04
N ASP A 178 13.35 31.07 34.60
CA ASP A 178 13.58 30.90 36.06
C ASP A 178 12.45 30.07 36.71
N GLU A 179 11.81 29.20 35.95
CA GLU A 179 10.70 28.32 36.35
C GLU A 179 10.90 26.91 35.84
N PRO A 180 10.66 25.86 36.64
CA PRO A 180 10.68 24.48 36.15
C PRO A 180 9.42 24.19 35.34
N THR A 181 9.50 24.23 34.02
CA THR A 181 8.41 23.87 33.11
C THR A 181 8.79 22.74 32.18
N PHE A 182 7.85 21.85 31.89
CA PHE A 182 7.94 20.87 30.79
C PHE A 182 7.06 21.28 29.59
N ASP A 183 6.18 22.26 29.82
CA ASP A 183 5.32 22.82 28.79
C ASP A 183 5.98 24.07 28.22
N VAL A 184 6.47 23.94 26.99
CA VAL A 184 7.14 25.01 26.26
C VAL A 184 6.20 25.72 25.27
N ASP A 185 4.92 25.37 25.25
CA ASP A 185 3.94 25.97 24.31
C ASP A 185 3.71 27.47 24.63
N HIS A 186 4.02 27.91 25.88
CA HIS A 186 3.81 29.28 26.35
C HIS A 186 5.08 30.14 26.38
N ILE A 187 6.19 29.72 25.74
CA ILE A 187 7.47 30.45 25.81
C ILE A 187 7.35 31.87 25.27
N PHE A 188 6.46 32.16 24.32
CA PHE A 188 6.26 33.51 23.78
C PHE A 188 5.54 34.47 24.71
N GLN A 189 4.97 34.00 25.83
CA GLN A 189 4.43 34.88 26.87
C GLN A 189 5.56 35.58 27.66
N ALA A 190 6.76 35.02 27.62
CA ALA A 190 7.90 35.57 28.30
C ALA A 190 8.51 36.74 27.52
N PRO A 191 8.91 37.82 28.22
CA PRO A 191 9.47 39.01 27.60
C PRO A 191 10.74 38.75 26.79
N GLU A 192 11.51 37.73 27.17
CA GLU A 192 12.74 37.32 26.48
C GLU A 192 12.52 36.81 25.05
N PHE A 193 11.35 36.31 24.73
CA PHE A 193 11.01 35.77 23.42
C PHE A 193 10.11 36.68 22.55
N LYS A 194 9.76 37.87 23.04
CA LYS A 194 8.87 38.80 22.31
C LYS A 194 9.39 39.22 20.94
N GLU A 195 10.69 39.40 20.77
CA GLU A 195 11.26 39.72 19.47
C GLU A 195 11.11 38.57 18.46
N ALA A 196 11.31 37.34 18.95
CA ALA A 196 11.09 36.13 18.17
C ALA A 196 9.62 35.97 17.77
N GLU A 197 8.69 36.24 18.70
CA GLU A 197 7.25 36.24 18.45
C GLU A 197 6.86 37.27 17.37
N PHE A 198 7.35 38.50 17.50
CA PHE A 198 7.09 39.56 16.51
C PHE A 198 7.62 39.17 15.13
N PHE A 199 8.79 38.57 15.05
CA PHE A 199 9.34 38.06 13.78
C PHE A 199 8.45 36.97 13.20
N LEU A 200 7.95 36.04 14.00
CA LEU A 200 7.07 34.98 13.60
C LEU A 200 5.76 35.54 13.01
N GLN A 201 5.10 36.44 13.72
CA GLN A 201 3.85 37.06 13.28
C GLN A 201 4.01 37.84 11.96
N LYS A 202 5.16 38.49 11.75
CA LYS A 202 5.44 39.26 10.54
C LYS A 202 5.73 38.39 9.31
N ASN A 203 6.25 37.18 9.50
CA ASN A 203 6.73 36.31 8.42
C ASN A 203 5.85 35.06 8.19
N THR A 204 4.74 34.95 8.90
CA THR A 204 3.74 33.90 8.70
C THR A 204 2.48 34.51 8.07
N PRO A 205 1.90 33.92 6.99
CA PRO A 205 2.34 32.70 6.30
C PRO A 205 3.58 32.91 5.41
N VAL A 206 4.42 31.88 5.36
CA VAL A 206 5.59 31.87 4.48
C VAL A 206 5.16 31.75 3.02
N ASN A 207 5.72 32.60 2.16
CA ASN A 207 5.49 32.47 0.73
C ASN A 207 6.20 31.22 0.18
N PRO A 208 5.47 30.22 -0.36
CA PRO A 208 6.08 28.99 -0.89
C PRO A 208 7.05 29.22 -2.06
N GLN A 209 6.96 30.38 -2.72
CA GLN A 209 7.85 30.78 -3.84
C GLN A 209 9.07 31.57 -3.37
N ALA A 210 9.22 31.82 -2.08
CA ALA A 210 10.38 32.53 -1.54
C ALA A 210 11.65 31.70 -1.78
N LYS A 211 12.71 32.37 -2.25
CA LYS A 211 14.02 31.72 -2.50
C LYS A 211 14.75 31.31 -1.22
N SER A 212 14.34 31.80 -0.07
CA SER A 212 14.98 31.54 1.21
C SER A 212 13.94 31.42 2.33
N ILE A 213 14.23 30.54 3.26
CA ILE A 213 13.45 30.35 4.49
C ILE A 213 13.70 31.55 5.41
N PRO A 214 12.65 32.15 6.05
CA PRO A 214 12.83 33.23 7.00
C PRO A 214 13.60 32.73 8.24
N ILE A 215 14.65 33.46 8.60
CA ILE A 215 15.51 33.17 9.75
C ILE A 215 15.67 34.42 10.59
N TRP A 216 15.46 34.29 11.89
CA TRP A 216 15.77 35.33 12.87
C TRP A 216 16.86 34.82 13.83
N GLN A 217 17.69 35.72 14.29
CA GLN A 217 18.72 35.45 15.30
C GLN A 217 18.71 36.51 16.35
N GLY A 218 18.78 36.13 17.62
CA GLY A 218 18.83 36.99 18.74
C GLY A 218 19.72 36.45 19.86
N LYS A 219 19.86 37.22 20.95
CA LYS A 219 20.59 36.82 22.15
C LYS A 219 19.73 37.10 23.36
N ILE A 220 19.71 36.15 24.29
CA ILE A 220 19.07 36.30 25.60
C ILE A 220 20.16 36.22 26.65
N ALA A 221 20.20 37.22 27.56
CA ALA A 221 21.06 37.21 28.73
C ALA A 221 20.18 37.11 29.97
N LYS A 222 20.40 36.09 30.79
CA LYS A 222 19.65 35.87 32.04
C LYS A 222 20.53 35.20 33.10
N ASN A 223 20.51 35.71 34.29
CA ASN A 223 21.23 35.14 35.45
C ASN A 223 22.73 34.86 35.16
N GLY A 224 23.41 35.76 34.42
CA GLY A 224 24.82 35.60 34.07
C GLY A 224 25.11 34.54 33.01
N LYS A 225 24.08 33.96 32.43
CA LYS A 225 24.18 33.06 31.27
C LYS A 225 23.75 33.78 29.98
N HIS A 226 24.37 33.42 28.88
CA HIS A 226 24.11 33.98 27.55
C HIS A 226 23.68 32.87 26.61
N PHE A 227 22.51 33.05 25.96
CA PHE A 227 21.97 32.13 25.00
C PHE A 227 21.87 32.81 23.62
N ALA A 228 22.41 32.18 22.60
CA ALA A 228 22.10 32.53 21.21
C ALA A 228 20.79 31.84 20.84
N VAL A 229 19.87 32.60 20.28
CA VAL A 229 18.55 32.11 19.82
C VAL A 229 18.49 32.20 18.32
N ARG A 230 18.04 31.16 17.68
CA ARG A 230 17.76 31.15 16.25
C ARG A 230 16.35 30.63 16.04
N LEU A 231 15.54 31.31 15.23
CA LEU A 231 14.21 30.91 14.82
C LEU A 231 14.19 30.77 13.31
N LEU A 232 13.64 29.67 12.84
CA LEU A 232 13.56 29.30 11.42
C LEU A 232 12.12 28.88 11.12
N ILE A 233 11.48 29.47 10.10
CA ILE A 233 10.09 29.18 9.73
C ILE A 233 10.08 28.34 8.47
N PHE A 234 9.46 27.14 8.54
CA PHE A 234 9.33 26.22 7.40
C PHE A 234 8.18 26.63 6.46
N TYR A 235 8.12 26.04 5.27
CA TYR A 235 7.09 26.35 4.27
C TYR A 235 5.67 25.95 4.69
N ASP A 236 5.51 24.99 5.61
CA ASP A 236 4.24 24.57 6.20
C ASP A 236 3.83 25.45 7.38
N ASN A 237 4.54 26.55 7.62
CA ASN A 237 4.39 27.47 8.74
C ASN A 237 4.72 26.88 10.12
N SER A 238 5.21 25.64 10.18
CA SER A 238 5.87 25.15 11.37
C SER A 238 7.20 25.88 11.55
N TYR A 239 7.75 25.92 12.75
CA TYR A 239 9.00 26.63 12.99
C TYR A 239 9.87 25.93 14.02
N GLU A 240 11.17 26.16 13.90
CA GLU A 240 12.20 25.64 14.80
C GLU A 240 12.79 26.78 15.61
N ILE A 241 12.92 26.58 16.90
CA ILE A 241 13.69 27.43 17.80
C ILE A 241 14.91 26.65 18.29
N THR A 242 16.08 27.21 18.05
CA THR A 242 17.34 26.66 18.53
C THR A 242 17.90 27.59 19.59
N LEU A 243 18.26 27.04 20.75
CA LEU A 243 18.94 27.73 21.85
C LEU A 243 20.35 27.17 22.02
N ASN A 244 21.35 28.03 21.99
CA ASN A 244 22.73 27.62 22.22
C ASN A 244 23.32 28.41 23.41
N ASN A 245 23.87 27.70 24.40
CA ASN A 245 24.54 28.34 25.55
C ASN A 245 25.91 28.84 25.13
N VAL A 246 26.03 30.13 24.91
CA VAL A 246 27.27 30.81 24.48
C VAL A 246 27.98 31.53 25.63
N THR A 247 27.66 31.21 26.87
CA THR A 247 28.21 31.88 28.07
C THR A 247 29.74 31.86 28.11
N SER A 248 30.35 30.68 27.87
CA SER A 248 31.81 30.54 27.85
C SER A 248 32.46 31.31 26.71
N ALA A 249 31.84 31.24 25.51
CA ALA A 249 32.35 31.98 24.35
C ALA A 249 32.29 33.49 24.56
N GLU A 250 31.20 34.01 25.18
CA GLU A 250 31.03 35.41 25.45
C GLU A 250 31.98 35.91 26.56
N LYS A 251 32.18 35.12 27.62
CA LYS A 251 33.22 35.42 28.63
C LYS A 251 34.62 35.52 28.03
N ASN A 252 34.98 34.54 27.19
CA ASN A 252 36.28 34.55 26.51
C ASN A 252 36.43 35.74 25.56
N ARG A 253 35.37 36.15 24.90
CA ARG A 253 35.36 37.34 24.01
C ARG A 253 35.61 38.61 24.81
N LEU A 254 34.91 38.76 25.96
CA LEU A 254 35.07 39.92 26.83
C LEU A 254 36.48 40.00 27.43
N LEU A 255 37.03 38.88 27.92
CA LEU A 255 38.40 38.80 28.40
C LEU A 255 39.43 39.22 27.36
N LYS A 256 39.29 38.70 26.12
CA LYS A 256 40.17 39.11 25.01
C LYS A 256 40.08 40.62 24.73
N GLN A 257 38.88 41.17 24.77
CA GLN A 257 38.66 42.59 24.51
C GLN A 257 39.27 43.44 25.60
N GLU A 258 39.13 43.03 26.86
CA GLU A 258 39.75 43.70 28.00
C GLU A 258 41.28 43.65 27.95
N MET A 259 41.87 42.49 27.66
CA MET A 259 43.32 42.34 27.41
C MET A 259 43.81 43.25 26.27
N THR A 260 43.08 43.30 25.15
CA THR A 260 43.45 44.17 24.04
C THR A 260 43.38 45.64 24.42
N ASN A 261 42.36 46.05 25.17
CA ASN A 261 42.24 47.45 25.64
C ASN A 261 43.33 47.79 26.64
N ASN A 262 43.69 46.90 27.55
CA ASN A 262 44.76 47.11 28.53
C ASN A 262 46.12 47.22 27.82
N ILE A 263 46.43 46.35 26.86
CA ILE A 263 47.66 46.44 26.05
C ILE A 263 47.70 47.74 25.26
N ALA A 264 46.59 48.15 24.66
CA ALA A 264 46.52 49.41 23.94
C ALA A 264 46.72 50.63 24.85
N HIS A 265 46.27 50.55 26.08
CA HIS A 265 46.45 51.59 27.08
C HIS A 265 47.92 51.64 27.60
N GLU A 266 48.56 50.53 27.86
CA GLU A 266 49.94 50.42 28.32
C GLU A 266 50.94 50.86 27.20
N LEU A 267 50.61 50.59 25.92
CA LEU A 267 51.42 51.05 24.78
C LEU A 267 51.26 52.55 24.47
N LYS A 268 50.15 53.15 24.87
CA LYS A 268 49.93 54.62 24.70
C LYS A 268 50.70 55.45 25.76
N THR A 269 50.94 54.88 26.93
CA THR A 269 51.58 55.63 28.09
C THR A 269 53.06 55.97 27.81
N PRO A 270 53.92 55.16 27.19
CA PRO A 270 55.33 55.54 26.92
C PRO A 270 55.56 56.43 25.67
N VAL A 271 54.56 56.67 24.84
CA VAL A 271 54.70 57.50 23.58
C VAL A 271 54.39 58.99 23.84
N SER A 272 53.95 59.32 25.04
CA SER A 272 53.60 60.71 25.46
C SER A 272 54.55 61.35 26.52
N SER A 273 55.78 60.80 26.70
CA SER A 273 56.86 61.35 27.52
C SER A 273 58.03 61.82 26.71
#